data_e0ca6d0e0caec8ffe39a49d130c2d587
#
_entry.id   e0ca6d0e0caec8ffe39a49d130c2d587
#
_cell.length_a   1.000
_cell.length_b   1.000
_cell.length_c   1.000
_cell.angle_alpha   90.00
_cell.angle_beta   90.00
_cell.angle_gamma   90.00
#
_symmetry.space_group_name_H-M   'P 1'
#
loop_
_entity.id
_entity.type
_entity.pdbx_description
1 polymer ?
#
loop_
_entity_poly.entity_id
_entity_poly.type
_entity_poly.pdbx_seq_one_letter_code
_entity_poly.pdbx_strand_id
1 'polypeptide(L)'
;MNFLRSFLFNIQFYIGTSILVTICLPCLLFPRPVVIFVNKIWCLIMTKGMKWWLNTDIRVIGKIPSKNKVVIYAIKHQSAWETVFCTDLFSMPSIVLKKALIFLPVIGLYFLRSGAIPITRDQGINALKKMGRNAKRAVKEKRSMMIFPQGTRVSPGVSTKEKPYLPGVFFL
;
A
#
# COMPACT_ATOMS: atom_id res chain seq x y z
N MET A 1 15.04 -16.71 13.97
CA MET A 1 14.32 -15.49 14.45
C MET A 1 13.49 -15.90 15.65
N ASN A 2 13.59 -15.21 16.79
CA ASN A 2 12.91 -15.65 18.00
C ASN A 2 11.41 -15.47 17.87
N PHE A 3 10.63 -16.52 18.14
CA PHE A 3 9.16 -16.52 18.13
C PHE A 3 8.59 -15.32 18.89
N LEU A 4 9.12 -15.01 20.08
CA LEU A 4 8.69 -13.88 20.90
C LEU A 4 8.79 -12.53 20.17
N ARG A 5 9.88 -12.28 19.45
CA ARG A 5 10.06 -11.03 18.70
C ARG A 5 9.02 -10.86 17.58
N SER A 6 8.77 -11.95 16.84
CA SER A 6 7.72 -11.96 15.80
C SER A 6 6.34 -11.76 16.40
N PHE A 7 6.06 -12.37 17.55
CA PHE A 7 4.81 -12.22 18.27
C PHE A 7 4.59 -10.76 18.73
N LEU A 8 5.60 -10.14 19.33
CA LEU A 8 5.54 -8.74 19.77
C LEU A 8 5.35 -7.78 18.58
N PHE A 9 6.03 -8.03 17.45
CA PHE A 9 5.80 -7.25 16.24
C PHE A 9 4.36 -7.41 15.70
N ASN A 10 3.80 -8.62 15.74
CA ASN A 10 2.41 -8.84 15.33
C ASN A 10 1.43 -8.13 16.24
N ILE A 11 1.65 -8.11 17.56
CA ILE A 11 0.87 -7.32 18.52
C ILE A 11 0.92 -5.84 18.12
N GLN A 12 2.12 -5.28 17.94
CA GLN A 12 2.27 -3.90 17.51
C GLN A 12 1.54 -3.65 16.17
N PHE A 13 1.67 -4.56 15.20
CA PHE A 13 1.07 -4.40 13.88
C PHE A 13 -0.46 -4.38 13.96
N TYR A 14 -1.08 -5.37 14.60
CA TYR A 14 -2.54 -5.47 14.62
C TYR A 14 -3.18 -4.57 15.68
N ILE A 15 -2.73 -4.64 16.92
CA ILE A 15 -3.30 -3.86 18.02
C ILE A 15 -2.91 -2.39 17.88
N GLY A 16 -1.64 -2.10 17.62
CA GLY A 16 -1.17 -0.73 17.41
C GLY A 16 -1.85 -0.05 16.22
N THR A 17 -2.08 -0.78 15.11
CA THR A 17 -2.85 -0.26 13.98
C THR A 17 -4.29 0.04 14.40
N SER A 18 -4.96 -0.88 15.10
CA SER A 18 -6.35 -0.71 15.54
C SER A 18 -6.50 0.50 16.46
N ILE A 19 -5.60 0.65 17.42
CA ILE A 19 -5.58 1.81 18.34
C ILE A 19 -5.37 3.11 17.55
N LEU A 20 -4.37 3.16 16.70
CA LEU A 20 -4.04 4.38 15.93
C LEU A 20 -5.21 4.82 15.04
N VAL A 21 -5.79 3.90 14.26
CA VAL A 21 -6.88 4.26 13.34
C VAL A 21 -8.16 4.64 14.09
N THR A 22 -8.38 4.09 15.30
CA THR A 22 -9.52 4.44 16.15
C THR A 22 -9.32 5.84 16.77
N ILE A 23 -8.17 6.13 17.35
CA ILE A 23 -7.85 7.44 17.92
C ILE A 23 -7.90 8.52 16.84
N CYS A 24 -7.34 8.23 15.67
CA CYS A 24 -7.32 9.17 14.54
C CYS A 24 -8.62 9.14 13.69
N LEU A 25 -9.69 8.46 14.13
CA LEU A 25 -10.96 8.41 13.39
C LEU A 25 -11.51 9.81 13.05
N PRO A 26 -11.46 10.82 13.94
CA PRO A 26 -11.88 12.17 13.60
C PRO A 26 -11.11 12.80 12.44
N CYS A 27 -9.86 12.37 12.19
CA CYS A 27 -9.05 12.86 11.09
C CYS A 27 -9.65 12.55 9.71
N LEU A 28 -10.55 11.56 9.61
CA LEU A 28 -11.28 11.25 8.38
C LEU A 28 -12.27 12.35 7.96
N LEU A 29 -12.66 13.23 8.86
CA LEU A 29 -13.52 14.39 8.57
C LEU A 29 -12.74 15.54 7.92
N PHE A 30 -11.42 15.54 8.06
CA PHE A 30 -10.55 16.58 7.53
C PHE A 30 -10.13 16.32 6.07
N PRO A 31 -9.55 17.31 5.38
CA PRO A 31 -9.02 17.16 4.03
C PRO A 31 -7.97 16.04 3.94
N ARG A 32 -7.86 15.45 2.75
CA ARG A 32 -6.96 14.32 2.45
C ARG A 32 -5.52 14.45 2.97
N PRO A 33 -4.85 15.63 2.96
CA PRO A 33 -3.50 15.76 3.51
C PRO A 33 -3.38 15.33 4.98
N VAL A 34 -4.41 15.54 5.80
CA VAL A 34 -4.45 15.10 7.20
C VAL A 34 -4.47 13.57 7.27
N VAL A 35 -5.29 12.91 6.45
CA VAL A 35 -5.35 11.44 6.37
C VAL A 35 -4.00 10.87 5.90
N ILE A 36 -3.36 11.52 4.92
CA ILE A 36 -2.02 11.14 4.45
C ILE A 36 -0.99 11.28 5.58
N PHE A 37 -1.09 12.32 6.39
CA PHE A 37 -0.20 12.51 7.54
C PHE A 37 -0.35 11.38 8.57
N VAL A 38 -1.58 10.98 8.89
CA VAL A 38 -1.86 9.81 9.77
C VAL A 38 -1.25 8.54 9.19
N ASN A 39 -1.41 8.31 7.88
CA ASN A 39 -0.82 7.15 7.22
C ASN A 39 0.72 7.17 7.29
N LYS A 40 1.36 8.33 7.18
CA LYS A 40 2.82 8.48 7.35
C LYS A 40 3.26 8.12 8.75
N ILE A 41 2.55 8.60 9.77
CA ILE A 41 2.82 8.24 11.17
C ILE A 41 2.72 6.72 11.33
N TRP A 42 1.68 6.10 10.80
CA TRP A 42 1.52 4.65 10.83
C TRP A 42 2.69 3.92 10.18
N CYS A 43 3.08 4.30 8.95
CA CYS A 43 4.23 3.72 8.26
C CYS A 43 5.52 3.85 9.08
N LEU A 44 5.76 5.02 9.68
CA LEU A 44 6.93 5.26 10.51
C LEU A 44 6.95 4.37 11.76
N ILE A 45 5.83 4.24 12.46
CA ILE A 45 5.69 3.37 13.64
C ILE A 45 5.95 1.92 13.25
N MET A 46 5.39 1.45 12.14
CA MET A 46 5.57 0.08 11.67
C MET A 46 7.02 -0.20 11.23
N THR A 47 7.64 0.74 10.53
CA THR A 47 9.05 0.63 10.11
C THR A 47 10.00 0.59 11.29
N LYS A 48 9.81 1.46 12.29
CA LYS A 48 10.58 1.44 13.54
C LYS A 48 10.36 0.14 14.32
N GLY A 49 9.12 -0.33 14.40
CA GLY A 49 8.80 -1.60 15.05
C GLY A 49 9.49 -2.79 14.40
N MET A 50 9.55 -2.83 13.07
CA MET A 50 10.25 -3.88 12.35
C MET A 50 11.75 -3.88 12.66
N LYS A 51 12.38 -2.71 12.69
CA LYS A 51 13.79 -2.59 13.09
C LYS A 51 13.99 -3.02 14.54
N TRP A 52 13.15 -2.56 15.45
CA TRP A 52 13.27 -2.82 16.89
C TRP A 52 13.04 -4.30 17.24
N TRP A 53 11.89 -4.85 16.82
CA TRP A 53 11.50 -6.22 17.21
C TRP A 53 12.20 -7.28 16.38
N LEU A 54 12.30 -7.07 15.06
CA LEU A 54 12.80 -8.10 14.13
C LEU A 54 14.29 -7.92 13.81
N ASN A 55 14.92 -6.84 14.29
CA ASN A 55 16.30 -6.49 13.96
C ASN A 55 16.56 -6.51 12.45
N THR A 56 15.58 -6.00 11.68
CA THR A 56 15.63 -6.00 10.22
C THR A 56 15.79 -4.58 9.73
N ASP A 57 16.75 -4.36 8.85
CA ASP A 57 17.00 -3.06 8.22
C ASP A 57 16.55 -3.07 6.75
N ILE A 58 16.30 -1.87 6.23
CA ILE A 58 15.90 -1.67 4.84
C ILE A 58 17.04 -1.03 4.09
N ARG A 59 17.42 -1.64 2.97
CA ARG A 59 18.42 -1.08 2.06
C ARG A 59 17.76 -0.72 0.74
N VAL A 60 17.75 0.56 0.40
CA VAL A 60 17.30 1.04 -0.91
C VAL A 60 18.50 1.12 -1.85
N ILE A 61 18.42 0.42 -2.97
CA ILE A 61 19.46 0.43 -4.01
C ILE A 61 18.85 1.00 -5.29
N GLY A 62 19.52 1.99 -5.88
CA GLY A 62 19.06 2.67 -7.10
C GLY A 62 18.49 4.06 -6.83
N LYS A 63 17.94 4.66 -7.90
CA LYS A 63 17.40 6.03 -7.85
C LYS A 63 15.89 6.01 -7.71
N ILE A 64 15.36 6.75 -6.74
CA ILE A 64 13.92 6.97 -6.59
C ILE A 64 13.54 8.16 -7.50
N PRO A 65 12.45 8.07 -8.28
CA PRO A 65 11.95 9.18 -9.07
C PRO A 65 11.66 10.41 -8.20
N SER A 66 11.90 11.60 -8.75
CA SER A 66 11.58 12.85 -8.07
C SER A 66 10.11 12.90 -7.67
N LYS A 67 9.81 13.44 -6.48
CA LYS A 67 8.45 13.62 -5.94
C LYS A 67 7.54 14.48 -6.83
N ASN A 68 8.13 15.30 -7.69
CA ASN A 68 7.38 16.15 -8.63
C ASN A 68 6.93 15.41 -9.89
N LYS A 69 7.37 14.17 -10.09
CA LYS A 69 6.95 13.34 -11.24
C LYS A 69 5.80 12.43 -10.83
N VAL A 70 4.77 12.39 -11.65
CA VAL A 70 3.69 11.42 -11.53
C VAL A 70 4.14 10.15 -12.24
N VAL A 71 4.27 9.05 -11.48
CA VAL A 71 4.79 7.78 -11.99
C VAL A 71 3.93 6.61 -11.48
N ILE A 72 4.01 5.49 -12.17
CA ILE A 72 3.43 4.22 -11.76
C ILE A 72 4.54 3.35 -11.18
N TYR A 73 4.42 3.01 -9.91
CA TYR A 73 5.31 2.07 -9.23
C TYR A 73 4.73 0.66 -9.35
N ALA A 74 5.32 -0.15 -10.23
CA ALA A 74 4.97 -1.57 -10.36
C ALA A 74 5.90 -2.39 -9.45
N ILE A 75 5.37 -2.93 -8.36
CA ILE A 75 6.15 -3.57 -7.29
C ILE A 75 5.85 -5.06 -7.23
N LYS A 76 6.88 -5.90 -7.16
CA LYS A 76 6.72 -7.33 -6.90
C LYS A 76 6.17 -7.51 -5.48
N HIS A 77 5.06 -8.27 -5.32
CA HIS A 77 4.41 -8.46 -4.03
C HIS A 77 4.89 -9.75 -3.37
N GLN A 78 5.65 -9.65 -2.29
CA GLN A 78 6.22 -10.79 -1.58
C GLN A 78 5.71 -10.90 -0.14
N SER A 79 5.41 -9.75 0.51
CA SER A 79 4.89 -9.71 1.87
C SER A 79 3.87 -8.57 2.06
N ALA A 80 3.35 -8.37 3.24
CA ALA A 80 2.58 -7.17 3.57
C ALA A 80 3.50 -5.94 3.76
N TRP A 81 4.79 -6.18 3.98
CA TRP A 81 5.76 -5.17 4.37
C TRP A 81 6.04 -4.13 3.28
N GLU A 82 6.19 -4.56 2.02
CA GLU A 82 6.41 -3.61 0.93
C GLU A 82 5.22 -2.66 0.74
N THR A 83 4.01 -3.06 1.13
CA THR A 83 2.86 -2.15 1.12
C THR A 83 3.04 -1.00 2.11
N VAL A 84 3.58 -1.28 3.30
CA VAL A 84 3.86 -0.27 4.32
C VAL A 84 5.02 0.61 3.88
N PHE A 85 6.17 -0.01 3.60
CA PHE A 85 7.42 0.68 3.33
C PHE A 85 7.38 1.48 2.02
N CYS A 86 6.93 0.86 0.92
CA CYS A 86 6.88 1.54 -0.37
C CYS A 86 5.86 2.68 -0.38
N THR A 87 4.80 2.59 0.42
CA THR A 87 3.83 3.68 0.56
C THR A 87 4.50 4.94 1.11
N ASP A 88 5.33 4.81 2.12
CA ASP A 88 6.08 5.96 2.67
C ASP A 88 7.21 6.38 1.73
N LEU A 89 8.02 5.44 1.25
CA LEU A 89 9.15 5.67 0.36
C LEU A 89 8.74 6.48 -0.90
N PHE A 90 7.59 6.17 -1.49
CA PHE A 90 7.08 6.82 -2.70
C PHE A 90 6.09 7.96 -2.41
N SER A 91 6.14 8.53 -1.20
CA SER A 91 5.35 9.71 -0.82
C SER A 91 3.85 9.52 -0.97
N MET A 92 3.33 8.41 -0.45
CA MET A 92 1.90 8.11 -0.36
C MET A 92 1.20 8.04 -1.73
N PRO A 93 1.62 7.16 -2.64
CA PRO A 93 0.97 6.97 -3.92
C PRO A 93 -0.46 6.43 -3.75
N SER A 94 -1.29 6.58 -4.76
CA SER A 94 -2.59 5.91 -4.81
C SER A 94 -2.40 4.41 -5.03
N ILE A 95 -2.71 3.61 -4.02
CA ILE A 95 -2.50 2.16 -4.05
C ILE A 95 -3.66 1.49 -4.77
N VAL A 96 -3.35 0.65 -5.76
CA VAL A 96 -4.32 -0.27 -6.36
C VAL A 96 -4.46 -1.48 -5.44
N LEU A 97 -5.68 -1.70 -4.91
CA LEU A 97 -5.93 -2.74 -3.92
C LEU A 97 -7.21 -3.55 -4.23
N LYS A 98 -7.31 -4.74 -3.61
CA LYS A 98 -8.52 -5.58 -3.72
C LYS A 98 -9.72 -4.85 -3.08
N LYS A 99 -10.86 -4.76 -3.81
CA LYS A 99 -12.07 -4.09 -3.33
C LYS A 99 -12.51 -4.57 -1.93
N ALA A 100 -12.32 -5.85 -1.60
CA ALA A 100 -12.67 -6.37 -0.28
C ALA A 100 -12.00 -5.63 0.88
N LEU A 101 -10.82 -5.03 0.66
CA LEU A 101 -10.10 -4.31 1.73
C LEU A 101 -10.76 -2.99 2.14
N ILE A 102 -11.60 -2.39 1.30
CA ILE A 102 -12.35 -1.17 1.68
C ILE A 102 -13.52 -1.46 2.63
N PHE A 103 -13.88 -2.72 2.82
CA PHE A 103 -14.92 -3.14 3.77
C PHE A 103 -14.34 -3.49 5.15
N LEU A 104 -13.02 -3.44 5.32
CA LEU A 104 -12.43 -3.58 6.65
C LEU A 104 -12.89 -2.41 7.54
N PRO A 105 -13.39 -2.68 8.76
CA PRO A 105 -13.85 -1.64 9.65
C PRO A 105 -12.76 -0.57 9.87
N VAL A 106 -13.14 0.69 9.81
CA VAL A 106 -12.28 1.88 9.98
C VAL A 106 -11.15 1.95 8.94
N ILE A 107 -10.32 0.92 8.78
CA ILE A 107 -9.17 0.88 7.85
C ILE A 107 -9.61 1.11 6.40
N GLY A 108 -10.76 0.54 6.00
CA GLY A 108 -11.32 0.75 4.67
C GLY A 108 -11.61 2.22 4.36
N LEU A 109 -12.07 2.98 5.36
CA LEU A 109 -12.29 4.42 5.23
C LEU A 109 -10.97 5.18 5.01
N TYR A 110 -9.91 4.79 5.70
CA TYR A 110 -8.56 5.37 5.47
C TYR A 110 -8.07 5.08 4.05
N PHE A 111 -8.26 3.88 3.52
CA PHE A 111 -7.93 3.58 2.13
C PHE A 111 -8.69 4.49 1.15
N LEU A 112 -9.99 4.64 1.31
CA LEU A 112 -10.82 5.49 0.45
C LEU A 112 -10.38 6.96 0.53
N ARG A 113 -10.24 7.48 1.74
CA ARG A 113 -9.87 8.89 1.99
C ARG A 113 -8.44 9.19 1.55
N SER A 114 -7.51 8.24 1.63
CA SER A 114 -6.15 8.40 1.08
C SER A 114 -6.09 8.33 -0.44
N GLY A 115 -7.18 7.94 -1.11
CA GLY A 115 -7.28 7.90 -2.57
C GLY A 115 -6.80 6.59 -3.17
N ALA A 116 -6.95 5.49 -2.45
CA ALA A 116 -6.72 4.16 -3.00
C ALA A 116 -7.66 3.84 -4.17
N ILE A 117 -7.22 2.95 -5.04
CA ILE A 117 -7.95 2.52 -6.24
C ILE A 117 -8.44 1.08 -6.03
N PRO A 118 -9.68 0.89 -5.53
CA PRO A 118 -10.20 -0.46 -5.31
C PRO A 118 -10.59 -1.12 -6.63
N ILE A 119 -10.14 -2.37 -6.82
CA ILE A 119 -10.45 -3.19 -7.98
C ILE A 119 -11.13 -4.50 -7.59
N THR A 120 -12.06 -4.96 -8.44
CA THR A 120 -12.68 -6.27 -8.37
C THR A 120 -12.12 -7.10 -9.52
N ARG A 121 -11.30 -8.10 -9.22
CA ARG A 121 -10.55 -8.82 -10.25
C ARG A 121 -11.43 -9.66 -11.18
N ASP A 122 -12.53 -10.16 -10.66
CA ASP A 122 -13.42 -11.08 -11.36
C ASP A 122 -14.28 -10.40 -12.45
N GLN A 123 -14.19 -9.06 -12.56
CA GLN A 123 -14.97 -8.27 -13.54
C GLN A 123 -14.22 -8.06 -14.87
N GLY A 124 -13.13 -8.75 -15.15
CA GLY A 124 -12.41 -8.72 -16.42
C GLY A 124 -12.17 -7.28 -16.95
N ILE A 125 -12.61 -7.01 -18.18
CA ILE A 125 -12.43 -5.72 -18.87
C ILE A 125 -13.07 -4.55 -18.11
N ASN A 126 -14.19 -4.76 -17.43
CA ASN A 126 -14.84 -3.68 -16.67
C ASN A 126 -14.01 -3.23 -15.46
N ALA A 127 -13.32 -4.16 -14.79
CA ALA A 127 -12.37 -3.83 -13.74
C ALA A 127 -11.22 -2.97 -14.29
N LEU A 128 -10.68 -3.33 -15.44
CA LEU A 128 -9.58 -2.59 -16.10
C LEU A 128 -10.03 -1.19 -16.53
N LYS A 129 -11.21 -1.05 -17.16
CA LYS A 129 -11.78 0.26 -17.51
C LYS A 129 -12.00 1.15 -16.29
N LYS A 130 -12.49 0.59 -15.16
CA LYS A 130 -12.67 1.32 -13.91
C LYS A 130 -11.33 1.74 -13.31
N MET A 131 -10.36 0.85 -13.34
CA MET A 131 -8.99 1.13 -12.88
C MET A 131 -8.38 2.29 -13.69
N GLY A 132 -8.46 2.26 -15.02
CA GLY A 132 -7.97 3.34 -15.89
C GLY A 132 -8.66 4.68 -15.65
N ARG A 133 -9.98 4.71 -15.39
CA ARG A 133 -10.68 5.96 -15.00
C ARG A 133 -10.14 6.54 -13.68
N ASN A 134 -9.94 5.68 -12.68
CA ASN A 134 -9.40 6.11 -11.39
C ASN A 134 -7.94 6.55 -11.49
N ALA A 135 -7.16 5.91 -12.37
CA ALA A 135 -5.80 6.29 -12.68
C ALA A 135 -5.73 7.68 -13.33
N LYS A 136 -6.55 7.94 -14.35
CA LYS A 136 -6.67 9.27 -14.98
C LYS A 136 -7.00 10.35 -13.95
N ARG A 137 -7.89 10.06 -12.98
CA ARG A 137 -8.18 10.99 -11.89
C ARG A 137 -6.95 11.22 -11.00
N ALA A 138 -6.23 10.15 -10.63
CA ALA A 138 -5.01 10.28 -9.84
C ALA A 138 -3.94 11.14 -10.55
N VAL A 139 -3.76 10.96 -11.85
CA VAL A 139 -2.85 11.80 -12.67
C VAL A 139 -3.28 13.26 -12.68
N LYS A 140 -4.57 13.55 -12.89
CA LYS A 140 -5.10 14.93 -12.83
C LYS A 140 -4.84 15.60 -11.47
N GLU A 141 -4.88 14.81 -10.39
CA GLU A 141 -4.58 15.25 -9.03
C GLU A 141 -3.08 15.22 -8.71
N LYS A 142 -2.21 15.06 -9.72
CA LYS A 142 -0.74 14.97 -9.61
C LYS A 142 -0.28 13.90 -8.61
N ARG A 143 -0.97 12.75 -8.59
CA ARG A 143 -0.65 11.63 -7.70
C ARG A 143 -0.02 10.48 -8.46
N SER A 144 1.10 10.01 -7.97
CA SER A 144 1.68 8.72 -8.39
C SER A 144 0.76 7.56 -7.97
N MET A 145 0.94 6.42 -8.61
CA MET A 145 0.19 5.20 -8.33
C MET A 145 1.12 4.06 -7.97
N MET A 146 0.63 3.13 -7.17
CA MET A 146 1.35 1.91 -6.80
C MET A 146 0.47 0.70 -7.10
N ILE A 147 1.02 -0.25 -7.84
CA ILE A 147 0.34 -1.49 -8.21
C ILE A 147 1.24 -2.69 -7.96
N PHE A 148 0.64 -3.80 -7.58
CA PHE A 148 1.27 -5.11 -7.47
C PHE A 148 0.86 -5.97 -8.67
N PRO A 149 1.67 -6.06 -9.75
CA PRO A 149 1.25 -6.65 -11.03
C PRO A 149 0.85 -8.12 -10.94
N GLN A 150 1.41 -8.87 -9.98
CA GLN A 150 1.06 -10.28 -9.77
C GLN A 150 -0.32 -10.45 -9.13
N GLY A 151 -0.88 -9.37 -8.58
CA GLY A 151 -2.19 -9.38 -7.97
C GLY A 151 -2.31 -10.18 -6.66
N THR A 152 -1.29 -10.90 -6.26
CA THR A 152 -1.21 -11.66 -5.01
C THR A 152 0.23 -11.68 -4.52
N ARG A 153 0.43 -12.05 -3.25
CA ARG A 153 1.77 -12.28 -2.70
C ARG A 153 2.38 -13.54 -3.32
N VAL A 154 3.65 -13.45 -3.68
CA VAL A 154 4.42 -14.52 -4.32
C VAL A 154 5.74 -14.69 -3.57
N SER A 155 6.07 -15.90 -3.17
CA SER A 155 7.28 -16.20 -2.40
C SER A 155 8.55 -15.71 -3.11
N PRO A 156 9.58 -15.31 -2.36
CA PRO A 156 10.90 -15.05 -2.94
C PRO A 156 11.40 -16.25 -3.76
N GLY A 157 12.06 -15.98 -4.88
CA GLY A 157 12.58 -17.01 -5.77
C GLY A 157 11.63 -17.48 -6.88
N VAL A 158 10.32 -17.35 -6.71
CA VAL A 158 9.34 -17.71 -7.76
C VAL A 158 9.52 -16.81 -8.98
N SER A 159 9.69 -17.43 -10.15
CA SER A 159 9.93 -16.73 -11.41
C SER A 159 8.64 -16.11 -11.98
N THR A 160 8.81 -15.13 -12.88
CA THR A 160 7.67 -14.55 -13.62
C THR A 160 7.07 -15.52 -14.64
N LYS A 161 7.78 -16.60 -15.00
CA LYS A 161 7.22 -17.68 -15.83
C LYS A 161 6.19 -18.49 -15.05
N GLU A 162 6.46 -18.79 -13.78
CA GLU A 162 5.56 -19.54 -12.89
C GLU A 162 4.38 -18.68 -12.41
N LYS A 163 4.64 -17.39 -12.14
CA LYS A 163 3.62 -16.43 -11.71
C LYS A 163 3.70 -15.15 -12.56
N PRO A 164 3.05 -15.12 -13.72
CA PRO A 164 3.13 -13.98 -14.64
C PRO A 164 2.47 -12.73 -14.08
N TYR A 165 2.91 -11.58 -14.58
CA TYR A 165 2.27 -10.30 -14.30
C TYR A 165 0.93 -10.21 -15.02
N LEU A 166 -0.09 -9.76 -14.29
CA LEU A 166 -1.41 -9.51 -14.85
C LEU A 166 -1.38 -8.23 -15.72
N PRO A 167 -2.21 -8.18 -16.77
CA PRO A 167 -2.18 -7.07 -17.74
C PRO A 167 -2.65 -5.73 -17.15
N GLY A 168 -3.05 -5.67 -15.89
CA GLY A 168 -3.57 -4.48 -15.24
C GLY A 168 -2.66 -3.25 -15.32
N VAL A 169 -1.33 -3.44 -15.35
CA VAL A 169 -0.37 -2.34 -15.47
C VAL A 169 -0.51 -1.58 -16.79
N PHE A 170 -0.86 -2.27 -17.88
CA PHE A 170 -1.02 -1.66 -19.20
C PHE A 170 -2.26 -0.77 -19.34
N PHE A 171 -3.16 -0.78 -18.35
CA PHE A 171 -4.37 0.03 -18.31
C PHE A 171 -4.27 1.25 -17.37
N LEU A 172 -3.11 1.47 -16.77
CA LEU A 172 -2.80 2.63 -15.94
C LEU A 172 -2.04 3.68 -16.71
#